data_bd59a3781de7557e41818b396b146070
#
_entry.id   bd59a3781de7557e41818b396b146070
#
_cell.length_a   1.000
_cell.length_b   1.000
_cell.length_c   1.000
_cell.angle_alpha   90.00
_cell.angle_beta   90.00
_cell.angle_gamma   90.00
#
_symmetry.space_group_name_H-M   'P 1'
#
loop_
_entity.id
_entity.type
_entity.pdbx_description
1 polymer ?
#
loop_
_entity_poly.entity_id
_entity_poly.type
_entity_poly.pdbx_seq_one_letter_code
_entity_poly.pdbx_strand_id
1 'polypeptide(L)'
;MLIQFNFKNFKSFRDEATLDLSAAKMTEFSNRVISVGNEKILPVAAVYGANASGKSNVYGAFEYMSEYVANSFKYGDEEDFDDIRPRPFLFDVSSETADTSFEVYFTVPGDKTEKCYNYGFCIGQTGVTEEWLNYKAKTARKYSTIFYRDEETLDLVGIPKTSRENIEIALEKEVLIVSLGAKLKVAKCKLVRDWFLNNEFADFGDAVTNFFMSRVLPAGFIDDEKIRANVVKYFSSFDETIKGFEVTKLPAQEDSKEEKYLIDALHKKIRSEDLSLIHISEPTRLALI
;
A
#
# COMPACT_ATOMS: atom_id res chain seq x y z
N MET A 1 -2.94 -10.49 3.29
CA MET A 1 -3.17 -10.73 1.84
C MET A 1 -4.39 -9.93 1.41
N LEU A 2 -4.33 -9.28 0.26
CA LEU A 2 -5.48 -8.61 -0.34
C LEU A 2 -6.49 -9.63 -0.84
N ILE A 3 -7.78 -9.40 -0.59
CA ILE A 3 -8.90 -10.18 -1.12
C ILE A 3 -9.60 -9.38 -2.21
N GLN A 4 -9.93 -8.12 -1.91
CA GLN A 4 -10.62 -7.23 -2.83
C GLN A 4 -10.22 -5.78 -2.55
N PHE A 5 -10.11 -4.99 -3.61
CA PHE A 5 -9.92 -3.55 -3.55
C PHE A 5 -10.96 -2.87 -4.42
N ASN A 6 -11.70 -1.95 -3.82
CA ASN A 6 -12.70 -1.11 -4.48
C ASN A 6 -12.26 0.34 -4.39
N PHE A 7 -12.50 1.10 -5.45
CA PHE A 7 -12.32 2.55 -5.44
C PHE A 7 -13.29 3.22 -6.42
N LYS A 8 -13.60 4.48 -6.16
CA LYS A 8 -14.53 5.27 -6.97
C LYS A 8 -14.05 6.71 -7.06
N ASN A 9 -14.40 7.37 -8.16
CA ASN A 9 -14.10 8.77 -8.42
C ASN A 9 -12.61 9.11 -8.30
N PHE A 10 -11.76 8.33 -8.98
CA PHE A 10 -10.31 8.52 -8.94
C PHE A 10 -9.71 8.56 -10.35
N LYS A 11 -9.08 9.67 -10.71
CA LYS A 11 -8.41 9.89 -12.01
C LYS A 11 -9.32 9.54 -13.20
N SER A 12 -9.09 8.40 -13.89
CA SER A 12 -9.89 7.97 -15.05
C SER A 12 -11.14 7.16 -14.70
N PHE A 13 -11.40 6.90 -13.44
CA PHE A 13 -12.54 6.11 -12.95
C PHE A 13 -13.57 7.01 -12.29
N ARG A 14 -14.76 7.14 -12.91
CA ARG A 14 -15.91 7.84 -12.33
C ARG A 14 -16.67 6.90 -11.38
N ASP A 15 -17.04 5.76 -11.91
CA ASP A 15 -17.84 4.77 -11.22
C ASP A 15 -16.93 3.83 -10.41
N GLU A 16 -17.52 3.03 -9.53
CA GLU A 16 -16.78 2.07 -8.73
C GLU A 16 -16.05 1.04 -9.62
N ALA A 17 -14.79 0.85 -9.31
CA ALA A 17 -13.95 -0.18 -9.90
C ALA A 17 -13.48 -1.16 -8.83
N THR A 18 -13.47 -2.45 -9.16
CA THR A 18 -13.13 -3.53 -8.24
C THR A 18 -11.97 -4.36 -8.80
N LEU A 19 -10.93 -4.55 -7.99
CA LEU A 19 -9.92 -5.59 -8.18
C LEU A 19 -10.23 -6.71 -7.20
N ASP A 20 -10.79 -7.82 -7.70
CA ASP A 20 -11.18 -8.98 -6.90
C ASP A 20 -10.21 -10.15 -7.10
N LEU A 21 -9.55 -10.57 -6.00
CA LEU A 21 -8.67 -11.72 -5.95
C LEU A 21 -9.35 -12.95 -5.33
N SER A 22 -10.66 -12.92 -5.10
CA SER A 22 -11.39 -14.08 -4.61
C SER A 22 -11.35 -15.20 -5.66
N ALA A 23 -10.97 -16.40 -5.25
CA ALA A 23 -10.93 -17.53 -6.17
C ALA A 23 -12.35 -18.06 -6.42
N ALA A 24 -12.77 -18.06 -7.69
CA ALA A 24 -13.96 -18.78 -8.12
C ALA A 24 -13.78 -20.30 -7.92
N LYS A 25 -14.86 -21.08 -8.11
CA LYS A 25 -14.74 -22.55 -8.18
C LYS A 25 -13.85 -22.94 -9.36
N MET A 26 -12.62 -23.39 -9.03
CA MET A 26 -11.64 -23.83 -10.03
C MET A 26 -11.43 -25.34 -9.92
N THR A 27 -11.43 -26.02 -11.06
CA THR A 27 -11.04 -27.42 -11.18
C THR A 27 -9.54 -27.57 -11.45
N GLU A 28 -8.98 -26.65 -12.23
CA GLU A 28 -7.55 -26.60 -12.55
C GLU A 28 -6.83 -25.62 -11.60
N PHE A 29 -5.55 -25.89 -11.32
CA PHE A 29 -4.69 -25.05 -10.45
C PHE A 29 -5.24 -24.81 -9.03
N SER A 30 -6.16 -25.64 -8.55
CA SER A 30 -6.72 -25.50 -7.18
C SER A 30 -5.65 -25.52 -6.08
N ASN A 31 -4.50 -26.13 -6.33
CA ASN A 31 -3.33 -26.15 -5.45
C ASN A 31 -2.58 -24.81 -5.39
N ARG A 32 -2.91 -23.85 -6.25
CA ARG A 32 -2.35 -22.49 -6.23
C ARG A 32 -3.23 -21.51 -5.43
N VAL A 33 -4.45 -21.88 -5.12
CA VAL A 33 -5.37 -21.05 -4.32
C VAL A 33 -4.93 -21.09 -2.86
N ILE A 34 -4.82 -19.92 -2.26
CA ILE A 34 -4.47 -19.77 -0.85
C ILE A 34 -5.76 -19.71 -0.04
N SER A 35 -5.87 -20.54 1.00
CA SER A 35 -7.02 -20.56 1.89
C SER A 35 -6.65 -19.91 3.21
N VAL A 36 -7.40 -18.88 3.63
CA VAL A 36 -7.29 -18.23 4.94
C VAL A 36 -8.68 -18.12 5.53
N GLY A 37 -8.94 -18.84 6.61
CA GLY A 37 -10.28 -18.93 7.18
C GLY A 37 -11.26 -19.56 6.19
N ASN A 38 -12.27 -18.81 5.80
CA ASN A 38 -13.28 -19.20 4.79
C ASN A 38 -12.98 -18.60 3.41
N GLU A 39 -11.99 -17.73 3.32
CA GLU A 39 -11.66 -17.05 2.07
C GLU A 39 -10.69 -17.88 1.24
N LYS A 40 -10.93 -17.91 -0.06
CA LYS A 40 -10.05 -18.52 -1.06
C LYS A 40 -9.51 -17.41 -1.96
N ILE A 41 -8.20 -17.25 -1.98
CA ILE A 41 -7.55 -16.07 -2.55
C ILE A 41 -6.58 -16.49 -3.65
N LEU A 42 -6.63 -15.79 -4.77
CA LEU A 42 -5.65 -15.91 -5.84
C LEU A 42 -4.36 -15.17 -5.44
N PRO A 43 -3.18 -15.78 -5.57
CA PRO A 43 -1.92 -15.13 -5.18
C PRO A 43 -1.46 -14.06 -6.17
N VAL A 44 -2.02 -14.03 -7.37
CA VAL A 44 -1.62 -13.14 -8.45
C VAL A 44 -2.84 -12.70 -9.25
N ALA A 45 -2.87 -11.40 -9.59
CA ALA A 45 -3.77 -10.85 -10.60
C ALA A 45 -2.95 -10.10 -11.65
N ALA A 46 -3.39 -10.17 -12.90
CA ALA A 46 -2.80 -9.41 -14.00
C ALA A 46 -3.87 -8.52 -14.65
N VAL A 47 -3.54 -7.23 -14.79
CA VAL A 47 -4.46 -6.25 -15.39
C VAL A 47 -4.00 -5.95 -16.82
N TYR A 48 -4.83 -6.30 -17.78
CA TYR A 48 -4.60 -6.07 -19.21
C TYR A 48 -5.60 -5.05 -19.77
N GLY A 49 -5.21 -4.37 -20.82
CA GLY A 49 -6.08 -3.43 -21.54
C GLY A 49 -5.30 -2.55 -22.50
N ALA A 50 -6.00 -1.78 -23.33
CA ALA A 50 -5.43 -0.83 -24.26
C ALA A 50 -4.60 0.26 -23.54
N ASN A 51 -3.74 0.97 -24.28
CA ASN A 51 -3.06 2.14 -23.74
C ASN A 51 -4.10 3.19 -23.33
N ALA A 52 -3.82 3.92 -22.27
CA ALA A 52 -4.72 4.90 -21.66
C ALA A 52 -6.07 4.35 -21.11
N SER A 53 -6.22 3.02 -20.95
CA SER A 53 -7.43 2.41 -20.39
C SER A 53 -7.54 2.49 -18.85
N GLY A 54 -6.61 3.16 -18.18
CA GLY A 54 -6.65 3.33 -16.72
C GLY A 54 -5.91 2.25 -15.90
N LYS A 55 -5.19 1.30 -16.52
CA LYS A 55 -4.46 0.24 -15.79
C LYS A 55 -3.57 0.78 -14.67
N SER A 56 -2.75 1.78 -14.98
CA SER A 56 -1.87 2.42 -13.99
C SER A 56 -2.64 3.18 -12.90
N ASN A 57 -3.88 3.59 -13.18
CA ASN A 57 -4.71 4.28 -12.19
C ASN A 57 -5.30 3.31 -11.15
N VAL A 58 -5.43 2.00 -11.47
CA VAL A 58 -5.77 0.98 -10.46
C VAL A 58 -4.62 0.83 -9.45
N TYR A 59 -3.39 0.75 -9.95
CA TYR A 59 -2.18 0.76 -9.12
C TYR A 59 -2.09 2.04 -8.29
N GLY A 60 -2.20 3.21 -8.94
CA GLY A 60 -2.11 4.50 -8.28
C GLY A 60 -3.23 4.76 -7.25
N ALA A 61 -4.42 4.15 -7.41
CA ALA A 61 -5.47 4.22 -6.41
C ALA A 61 -5.11 3.45 -5.13
N PHE A 62 -4.52 2.25 -5.29
CA PHE A 62 -4.08 1.46 -4.15
C PHE A 62 -2.86 2.05 -3.45
N GLU A 63 -1.91 2.59 -4.23
CA GLU A 63 -0.75 3.33 -3.71
C GLU A 63 -1.20 4.55 -2.90
N TYR A 64 -2.09 5.39 -3.47
CA TYR A 64 -2.66 6.55 -2.77
C TYR A 64 -3.34 6.16 -1.46
N MET A 65 -4.20 5.12 -1.48
CA MET A 65 -4.84 4.60 -0.26
C MET A 65 -3.80 4.22 0.80
N SER A 66 -2.74 3.52 0.38
CA SER A 66 -1.68 3.06 1.27
C SER A 66 -0.89 4.21 1.89
N GLU A 67 -0.54 5.23 1.09
CA GLU A 67 0.16 6.43 1.55
C GLU A 67 -0.70 7.24 2.52
N TYR A 68 -1.99 7.42 2.20
CA TYR A 68 -2.90 8.17 3.07
C TYR A 68 -3.06 7.48 4.43
N VAL A 69 -3.24 6.15 4.45
CA VAL A 69 -3.30 5.36 5.69
C VAL A 69 -2.00 5.45 6.49
N ALA A 70 -0.86 5.42 5.81
CA ALA A 70 0.44 5.48 6.47
C ALA A 70 0.73 6.83 7.12
N ASN A 71 0.31 7.94 6.49
CA ASN A 71 0.83 9.28 6.76
C ASN A 71 -0.22 10.29 7.25
N SER A 72 -1.54 10.04 7.13
CA SER A 72 -2.58 11.05 7.41
C SER A 72 -2.54 11.65 8.82
N PHE A 73 -1.94 10.95 9.78
CA PHE A 73 -1.75 11.52 11.13
C PHE A 73 -0.88 12.80 11.17
N LYS A 74 -0.23 13.14 10.06
CA LYS A 74 0.58 14.36 9.89
C LYS A 74 -0.18 15.47 9.16
N TYR A 75 -1.27 15.14 8.46
CA TYR A 75 -1.95 16.04 7.54
C TYR A 75 -2.72 17.16 8.24
N GLY A 76 -3.13 16.98 9.49
CA GLY A 76 -3.74 18.02 10.29
C GLY A 76 -2.87 19.27 10.50
N ASP A 77 -1.56 19.15 10.34
CA ASP A 77 -0.60 20.25 10.37
C ASP A 77 -0.32 20.87 8.98
N GLU A 78 -0.88 20.31 7.89
CA GLU A 78 -0.69 20.78 6.54
C GLU A 78 -1.58 22.01 6.27
N GLU A 79 -0.98 23.07 5.72
CA GLU A 79 -1.70 24.31 5.40
C GLU A 79 -2.56 24.17 4.13
N ASP A 80 -2.25 23.23 3.23
CA ASP A 80 -2.93 23.02 1.96
C ASP A 80 -3.36 21.57 1.75
N PHE A 81 -4.63 21.29 2.08
CA PHE A 81 -5.22 19.96 1.88
C PHE A 81 -5.36 19.61 0.38
N ASP A 82 -5.43 20.58 -0.51
CA ASP A 82 -5.58 20.33 -1.94
C ASP A 82 -4.37 19.57 -2.53
N ASP A 83 -3.17 19.70 -1.96
CA ASP A 83 -1.98 18.99 -2.40
C ASP A 83 -2.03 17.48 -2.07
N ILE A 84 -2.72 17.10 -1.01
CA ILE A 84 -2.85 15.70 -0.57
C ILE A 84 -4.17 15.05 -0.99
N ARG A 85 -5.12 15.84 -1.47
CA ARG A 85 -6.44 15.37 -1.92
C ARG A 85 -6.31 14.47 -3.15
N PRO A 86 -7.10 13.36 -3.26
CA PRO A 86 -7.10 12.54 -4.45
C PRO A 86 -7.65 13.31 -5.65
N ARG A 87 -7.07 13.09 -6.83
CA ARG A 87 -7.57 13.68 -8.06
C ARG A 87 -8.86 12.97 -8.49
N PRO A 88 -10.04 13.65 -8.51
CA PRO A 88 -11.29 13.05 -8.92
C PRO A 88 -11.32 12.80 -10.44
N PHE A 89 -12.39 12.19 -10.93
CA PHE A 89 -12.68 12.10 -12.35
C PHE A 89 -13.11 13.47 -12.90
N LEU A 90 -12.32 14.03 -13.83
CA LEU A 90 -12.47 15.41 -14.30
C LEU A 90 -13.36 15.59 -15.53
N PHE A 91 -13.86 14.50 -16.14
CA PHE A 91 -14.70 14.59 -17.34
C PHE A 91 -16.20 14.66 -17.05
N ASP A 92 -16.56 14.82 -15.77
CA ASP A 92 -17.92 15.01 -15.30
C ASP A 92 -17.91 16.01 -14.14
N VAL A 93 -18.63 17.13 -14.31
CA VAL A 93 -18.71 18.23 -13.34
C VAL A 93 -19.20 17.73 -11.95
N SER A 94 -20.12 16.75 -11.93
CA SER A 94 -20.62 16.20 -10.67
C SER A 94 -19.55 15.42 -9.91
N SER A 95 -18.56 14.89 -10.60
CA SER A 95 -17.45 14.12 -10.00
C SER A 95 -16.42 15.02 -9.31
N GLU A 96 -16.28 16.27 -9.71
CA GLU A 96 -15.30 17.20 -9.10
C GLU A 96 -15.63 17.50 -7.63
N THR A 97 -16.90 17.47 -7.28
CA THR A 97 -17.40 17.75 -5.92
C THR A 97 -17.78 16.50 -5.14
N ALA A 98 -17.86 15.35 -5.82
CA ALA A 98 -18.18 14.08 -5.19
C ALA A 98 -16.96 13.50 -4.48
N ASP A 99 -17.23 12.72 -3.44
CA ASP A 99 -16.18 12.06 -2.69
C ASP A 99 -15.46 10.99 -3.53
N THR A 100 -14.16 10.87 -3.29
CA THR A 100 -13.38 9.73 -3.72
C THR A 100 -13.40 8.68 -2.62
N SER A 101 -13.73 7.44 -2.96
CA SER A 101 -13.78 6.35 -1.98
C SER A 101 -12.76 5.26 -2.26
N PHE A 102 -12.24 4.67 -1.18
CA PHE A 102 -11.32 3.52 -1.20
C PHE A 102 -11.75 2.49 -0.17
N GLU A 103 -11.74 1.23 -0.55
CA GLU A 103 -12.11 0.13 0.34
C GLU A 103 -11.29 -1.12 0.04
N VAL A 104 -10.83 -1.81 1.09
CA VAL A 104 -10.13 -3.08 0.99
C VAL A 104 -10.74 -4.15 1.86
N TYR A 105 -10.73 -5.38 1.34
CA TYR A 105 -10.92 -6.60 2.11
C TYR A 105 -9.60 -7.35 2.14
N PHE A 106 -9.15 -7.71 3.34
CA PHE A 106 -7.83 -8.32 3.49
C PHE A 106 -7.72 -9.25 4.69
N THR A 107 -6.70 -10.09 4.67
CA THR A 107 -6.28 -10.91 5.80
C THR A 107 -4.85 -10.55 6.19
N VAL A 108 -4.51 -10.75 7.47
CA VAL A 108 -3.16 -10.47 7.98
C VAL A 108 -2.35 -11.77 8.00
N PRO A 109 -1.19 -11.82 7.31
CA PRO A 109 -0.32 -12.98 7.34
C PRO A 109 0.11 -13.31 8.77
N GLY A 110 0.02 -14.59 9.15
CA GLY A 110 0.38 -15.05 10.48
C GLY A 110 -0.65 -14.78 11.58
N ASP A 111 -1.78 -14.17 11.28
CA ASP A 111 -2.90 -14.07 12.22
C ASP A 111 -3.53 -15.45 12.46
N LYS A 112 -3.23 -16.02 13.63
CA LYS A 112 -3.78 -17.32 14.05
C LYS A 112 -5.30 -17.32 14.16
N THR A 113 -5.94 -16.15 14.22
CA THR A 113 -7.41 -16.03 14.31
C THR A 113 -8.08 -16.05 12.94
N GLU A 114 -7.30 -16.05 11.86
CA GLU A 114 -7.77 -16.10 10.46
C GLU A 114 -8.94 -15.15 10.18
N LYS A 115 -8.85 -13.93 10.69
CA LYS A 115 -9.86 -12.91 10.47
C LYS A 115 -9.73 -12.28 9.10
N CYS A 116 -10.88 -11.97 8.51
CA CYS A 116 -10.99 -11.08 7.37
C CYS A 116 -11.34 -9.68 7.88
N TYR A 117 -10.62 -8.67 7.41
CA TYR A 117 -10.86 -7.26 7.73
C TYR A 117 -11.45 -6.56 6.50
N ASN A 118 -12.34 -5.61 6.75
CA ASN A 118 -12.85 -4.68 5.78
C ASN A 118 -12.55 -3.27 6.30
N TYR A 119 -11.81 -2.51 5.52
CA TYR A 119 -11.41 -1.14 5.87
C TYR A 119 -11.60 -0.25 4.67
N GLY A 120 -12.14 0.94 4.91
CA GLY A 120 -12.31 1.94 3.86
C GLY A 120 -12.51 3.33 4.41
N PHE A 121 -12.42 4.31 3.50
CA PHE A 121 -12.68 5.72 3.78
C PHE A 121 -13.08 6.46 2.51
N CYS A 122 -13.77 7.59 2.71
CA CYS A 122 -14.14 8.56 1.69
C CYS A 122 -13.44 9.89 1.96
N ILE A 123 -12.97 10.54 0.90
CA ILE A 123 -12.34 11.87 0.96
C ILE A 123 -13.16 12.83 0.11
N GLY A 124 -13.70 13.86 0.75
CA GLY A 124 -14.39 14.97 0.13
C GLY A 124 -13.47 16.16 -0.15
N GLN A 125 -14.07 17.34 -0.27
CA GLN A 125 -13.34 18.58 -0.58
C GLN A 125 -12.52 19.12 0.60
N THR A 126 -12.93 18.82 1.83
CA THR A 126 -12.35 19.41 3.04
C THR A 126 -11.73 18.37 3.99
N GLY A 127 -11.62 17.13 3.58
CA GLY A 127 -11.08 16.05 4.42
C GLY A 127 -11.83 14.74 4.26
N VAL A 128 -11.67 13.88 5.24
CA VAL A 128 -12.29 12.56 5.31
C VAL A 128 -13.74 12.71 5.73
N THR A 129 -14.66 12.28 4.86
CA THR A 129 -16.11 12.36 5.08
C THR A 129 -16.68 11.08 5.70
N GLU A 130 -16.04 9.94 5.46
CA GLU A 130 -16.44 8.66 6.04
C GLU A 130 -15.22 7.77 6.26
N GLU A 131 -15.20 6.98 7.35
CA GLU A 131 -14.17 5.97 7.61
C GLU A 131 -14.75 4.81 8.41
N TRP A 132 -14.43 3.57 8.02
CA TRP A 132 -14.89 2.38 8.71
C TRP A 132 -13.81 1.31 8.81
N LEU A 133 -13.88 0.55 9.90
CA LEU A 133 -13.10 -0.66 10.09
C LEU A 133 -13.98 -1.75 10.67
N ASN A 134 -14.10 -2.84 9.94
CA ASN A 134 -14.86 -4.01 10.31
C ASN A 134 -13.96 -5.26 10.31
N TYR A 135 -14.38 -6.30 11.01
CA TYR A 135 -13.75 -7.62 10.91
C TYR A 135 -14.79 -8.73 10.91
N LYS A 136 -14.44 -9.85 10.28
CA LYS A 136 -15.22 -11.08 10.27
C LYS A 136 -14.34 -12.22 10.78
N ALA A 137 -14.73 -12.85 11.88
CA ALA A 137 -14.05 -14.04 12.38
C ALA A 137 -14.35 -15.27 11.49
N LYS A 138 -13.46 -16.27 11.47
CA LYS A 138 -13.60 -17.49 10.67
C LYS A 138 -14.97 -18.15 10.79
N THR A 139 -15.55 -18.17 12.00
CA THR A 139 -16.84 -18.80 12.28
C THR A 139 -18.03 -17.85 12.11
N ALA A 140 -17.78 -16.55 11.89
CA ALA A 140 -18.85 -15.56 11.79
C ALA A 140 -19.41 -15.48 10.37
N ARG A 141 -20.72 -15.22 10.26
CA ARG A 141 -21.40 -14.97 8.98
C ARG A 141 -21.44 -13.49 8.61
N LYS A 142 -21.30 -12.59 9.59
CA LYS A 142 -21.40 -11.14 9.42
C LYS A 142 -20.15 -10.46 9.93
N TYR A 143 -19.87 -9.30 9.38
CA TYR A 143 -18.86 -8.39 9.89
C TYR A 143 -19.29 -7.76 11.20
N SER A 144 -18.34 -7.49 12.09
CA SER A 144 -18.51 -6.73 13.32
C SER A 144 -17.72 -5.44 13.20
N THR A 145 -18.32 -4.31 13.56
CA THR A 145 -17.70 -3.01 13.50
C THR A 145 -16.67 -2.84 14.62
N ILE A 146 -15.52 -2.32 14.27
CA ILE A 146 -14.48 -1.87 15.20
C ILE A 146 -14.65 -0.38 15.45
N PHE A 147 -14.79 0.39 14.39
CA PHE A 147 -15.19 1.79 14.44
C PHE A 147 -15.88 2.20 13.13
N TYR A 148 -16.63 3.27 13.21
CA TYR A 148 -17.26 3.96 12.10
C TYR A 148 -17.30 5.46 12.39
N ARG A 149 -17.03 6.30 11.38
CA ARG A 149 -17.31 7.73 11.43
C ARG A 149 -17.89 8.21 10.11
N ASP A 150 -18.75 9.19 10.20
CA ASP A 150 -19.17 10.08 9.13
C ASP A 150 -19.27 11.53 9.68
N GLU A 151 -19.93 12.43 8.96
CA GLU A 151 -20.08 13.84 9.37
C GLU A 151 -20.85 14.01 10.70
N GLU A 152 -21.75 13.09 11.04
CA GLU A 152 -22.65 13.17 12.20
C GLU A 152 -22.27 12.17 13.30
N THR A 153 -21.61 11.10 12.96
CA THR A 153 -21.42 9.92 13.83
C THR A 153 -19.95 9.63 14.06
N LEU A 154 -19.55 9.40 15.29
CA LEU A 154 -18.26 8.83 15.66
C LEU A 154 -18.48 7.63 16.61
N ASP A 155 -18.49 6.43 16.07
CA ASP A 155 -18.60 5.17 16.81
C ASP A 155 -17.24 4.48 16.94
N LEU A 156 -16.72 4.41 18.15
CA LEU A 156 -15.43 3.80 18.48
C LEU A 156 -15.60 2.51 19.31
N VAL A 157 -16.70 1.77 19.12
CA VAL A 157 -17.09 0.61 19.94
C VAL A 157 -15.97 -0.42 20.12
N GLY A 158 -15.18 -0.69 19.10
CA GLY A 158 -14.08 -1.65 19.13
C GLY A 158 -12.74 -1.09 19.59
N ILE A 159 -12.65 0.21 19.88
CA ILE A 159 -11.47 0.89 20.41
C ILE A 159 -11.46 0.84 21.94
N PRO A 160 -10.32 0.60 22.61
CA PRO A 160 -10.24 0.65 24.07
C PRO A 160 -10.68 2.00 24.63
N LYS A 161 -11.46 2.01 25.72
CA LYS A 161 -11.99 3.24 26.33
C LYS A 161 -10.91 4.28 26.62
N THR A 162 -9.75 3.84 27.10
CA THR A 162 -8.60 4.72 27.42
C THR A 162 -8.02 5.45 26.21
N SER A 163 -8.31 4.97 24.99
CA SER A 163 -7.80 5.59 23.75
C SER A 163 -8.86 6.42 23.03
N ARG A 164 -10.16 6.24 23.36
CA ARG A 164 -11.27 6.94 22.67
C ARG A 164 -11.17 8.44 22.86
N GLU A 165 -11.06 8.91 24.11
CA GLU A 165 -10.96 10.34 24.43
C GLU A 165 -9.79 11.01 23.71
N ASN A 166 -8.65 10.32 23.64
CA ASN A 166 -7.47 10.85 22.94
C ASN A 166 -7.71 10.94 21.43
N ILE A 167 -8.41 9.96 20.83
CA ILE A 167 -8.78 10.01 19.42
C ILE A 167 -9.78 11.15 19.19
N GLU A 168 -10.83 11.25 19.98
CA GLU A 168 -11.87 12.29 19.85
C GLU A 168 -11.28 13.71 19.94
N ILE A 169 -10.28 13.92 20.79
CA ILE A 169 -9.63 15.24 20.97
C ILE A 169 -8.68 15.57 19.82
N ALA A 170 -7.94 14.55 19.31
CA ALA A 170 -6.86 14.76 18.35
C ALA A 170 -7.25 14.45 16.90
N LEU A 171 -8.51 14.06 16.65
CA LEU A 171 -8.98 13.69 15.32
C LEU A 171 -9.34 14.96 14.54
N GLU A 172 -8.54 15.26 13.55
CA GLU A 172 -8.79 16.33 12.58
C GLU A 172 -9.48 15.80 11.33
N LYS A 173 -9.96 16.72 10.48
CA LYS A 173 -10.75 16.37 9.29
C LYS A 173 -9.96 15.53 8.30
N GLU A 174 -8.68 15.84 8.12
CA GLU A 174 -7.77 15.21 7.17
C GLU A 174 -7.20 13.88 7.69
N VAL A 175 -7.35 13.63 9.00
CA VAL A 175 -6.68 12.54 9.70
C VAL A 175 -7.56 11.30 9.78
N LEU A 176 -7.03 10.13 9.40
CA LEU A 176 -7.72 8.84 9.57
C LEU A 176 -7.58 8.33 11.01
N ILE A 177 -8.67 7.76 11.53
CA ILE A 177 -8.69 7.07 12.84
C ILE A 177 -7.64 5.95 12.88
N VAL A 178 -7.47 5.20 11.78
CA VAL A 178 -6.43 4.14 11.70
C VAL A 178 -5.04 4.73 11.87
N SER A 179 -4.73 5.83 11.20
CA SER A 179 -3.41 6.46 11.23
C SER A 179 -3.10 7.04 12.62
N LEU A 180 -4.02 7.83 13.16
CA LEU A 180 -3.93 8.42 14.51
C LEU A 180 -3.91 7.35 15.60
N GLY A 181 -4.84 6.38 15.53
CA GLY A 181 -4.93 5.31 16.51
C GLY A 181 -3.68 4.42 16.54
N ALA A 182 -3.03 4.22 15.40
CA ALA A 182 -1.75 3.52 15.35
C ALA A 182 -0.64 4.29 16.07
N LYS A 183 -0.60 5.62 15.93
CA LYS A 183 0.30 6.50 16.72
C LYS A 183 0.02 6.43 18.21
N LEU A 184 -1.25 6.34 18.59
CA LEU A 184 -1.69 6.16 19.98
C LEU A 184 -1.55 4.70 20.46
N LYS A 185 -0.91 3.82 19.67
CA LYS A 185 -0.65 2.40 19.98
C LYS A 185 -1.92 1.55 20.17
N VAL A 186 -3.02 1.93 19.53
CA VAL A 186 -4.23 1.11 19.47
C VAL A 186 -3.97 -0.10 18.58
N ALA A 187 -3.99 -1.30 19.15
CA ALA A 187 -3.53 -2.53 18.49
C ALA A 187 -4.24 -2.80 17.16
N LYS A 188 -5.57 -2.56 17.07
CA LYS A 188 -6.34 -2.79 15.85
C LYS A 188 -6.01 -1.79 14.74
N CYS A 189 -5.83 -0.51 15.09
CA CYS A 189 -5.40 0.52 14.16
C CYS A 189 -3.97 0.25 13.67
N LYS A 190 -3.06 -0.10 14.60
CA LYS A 190 -1.69 -0.48 14.26
C LYS A 190 -1.64 -1.68 13.31
N LEU A 191 -2.45 -2.71 13.54
CA LEU A 191 -2.52 -3.89 12.67
C LEU A 191 -2.89 -3.51 11.24
N VAL A 192 -3.89 -2.65 11.05
CA VAL A 192 -4.33 -2.19 9.72
C VAL A 192 -3.22 -1.34 9.07
N ARG A 193 -2.70 -0.34 9.79
CA ARG A 193 -1.63 0.51 9.27
C ARG A 193 -0.38 -0.28 8.90
N ASP A 194 0.05 -1.22 9.75
CA ASP A 194 1.20 -2.08 9.47
C ASP A 194 0.95 -2.97 8.24
N TRP A 195 -0.29 -3.42 8.00
CA TRP A 195 -0.64 -4.16 6.79
C TRP A 195 -0.39 -3.32 5.53
N PHE A 196 -0.79 -2.05 5.52
CA PHE A 196 -0.51 -1.14 4.40
C PHE A 196 0.98 -0.84 4.25
N LEU A 197 1.69 -0.59 5.33
CA LEU A 197 3.13 -0.33 5.33
C LEU A 197 3.99 -1.51 4.84
N ASN A 198 3.46 -2.73 4.92
CA ASN A 198 4.15 -3.93 4.43
C ASN A 198 3.84 -4.23 2.94
N ASN A 199 3.07 -3.41 2.25
CA ASN A 199 2.89 -3.52 0.81
C ASN A 199 4.08 -2.86 0.10
N GLU A 200 4.59 -3.53 -0.92
CA GLU A 200 5.67 -3.03 -1.76
C GLU A 200 5.08 -2.51 -3.07
N PHE A 201 5.43 -1.29 -3.43
CA PHE A 201 5.03 -0.66 -4.68
C PHE A 201 6.25 -0.52 -5.59
N ALA A 202 6.11 -0.93 -6.86
CA ALA A 202 7.17 -0.80 -7.84
C ALA A 202 6.59 -0.29 -9.16
N ASP A 203 6.86 0.97 -9.49
CA ASP A 203 6.52 1.55 -10.79
C ASP A 203 7.78 1.58 -11.68
N PHE A 204 7.90 0.56 -12.53
CA PHE A 204 9.00 0.50 -13.51
C PHE A 204 8.86 1.52 -14.65
N GLY A 205 7.75 2.25 -14.74
CA GLY A 205 7.59 3.42 -15.61
C GLY A 205 8.21 4.69 -15.05
N ASP A 206 8.38 4.76 -13.72
CA ASP A 206 9.04 5.88 -13.07
C ASP A 206 10.56 5.76 -13.13
N ALA A 207 11.23 6.81 -13.64
CA ALA A 207 12.68 6.82 -13.81
C ALA A 207 13.43 6.73 -12.48
N VAL A 208 12.88 7.32 -11.41
CA VAL A 208 13.48 7.32 -10.07
C VAL A 208 13.37 5.93 -9.46
N THR A 209 12.20 5.32 -9.50
CA THR A 209 11.97 3.93 -9.05
C THR A 209 12.88 2.96 -9.79
N ASN A 210 12.97 3.05 -11.13
CA ASN A 210 13.84 2.21 -11.95
C ASN A 210 15.31 2.37 -11.57
N PHE A 211 15.76 3.60 -11.37
CA PHE A 211 17.13 3.89 -10.96
C PHE A 211 17.47 3.18 -9.63
N PHE A 212 16.54 3.22 -8.67
CA PHE A 212 16.73 2.56 -7.38
C PHE A 212 16.69 1.05 -7.49
N MET A 213 15.62 0.51 -8.08
CA MET A 213 15.42 -0.94 -8.20
C MET A 213 16.57 -1.62 -8.95
N SER A 214 17.22 -0.90 -9.88
CA SER A 214 18.39 -1.42 -10.61
C SER A 214 19.70 -1.40 -9.80
N ARG A 215 19.72 -0.73 -8.63
CA ARG A 215 20.95 -0.53 -7.83
C ARG A 215 20.84 -1.10 -6.42
N VAL A 216 19.64 -1.44 -5.97
CA VAL A 216 19.45 -1.98 -4.63
C VAL A 216 19.46 -3.50 -4.68
N LEU A 217 20.38 -4.09 -3.94
CA LEU A 217 20.37 -5.54 -3.71
C LEU A 217 19.31 -5.89 -2.67
N PRO A 218 18.67 -7.08 -2.77
CA PRO A 218 17.81 -7.58 -1.72
C PRO A 218 18.51 -7.54 -0.35
N ALA A 219 17.78 -7.17 0.69
CA ALA A 219 18.32 -7.12 2.03
C ALA A 219 18.97 -8.47 2.41
N GLY A 220 20.17 -8.43 2.97
CA GLY A 220 20.94 -9.62 3.33
C GLY A 220 21.62 -10.34 2.16
N PHE A 221 21.47 -9.88 0.90
CA PHE A 221 22.08 -10.57 -0.26
C PHE A 221 23.60 -10.71 -0.15
N ILE A 222 24.26 -9.73 0.44
CA ILE A 222 25.74 -9.76 0.61
C ILE A 222 26.14 -10.75 1.74
N ASP A 223 25.40 -10.75 2.84
CA ASP A 223 25.81 -11.37 4.08
C ASP A 223 25.18 -12.76 4.32
N ASP A 224 24.02 -13.06 3.70
CA ASP A 224 23.28 -14.29 3.89
C ASP A 224 23.34 -15.21 2.66
N GLU A 225 24.03 -16.34 2.82
CA GLU A 225 24.19 -17.34 1.76
C GLU A 225 22.85 -17.95 1.31
N LYS A 226 21.88 -18.12 2.23
CA LYS A 226 20.54 -18.64 1.88
C LYS A 226 19.77 -17.66 1.01
N ILE A 227 19.86 -16.38 1.30
CA ILE A 227 19.24 -15.32 0.47
C ILE A 227 19.88 -15.34 -0.91
N ARG A 228 21.22 -15.37 -1.02
CA ARG A 228 21.91 -15.49 -2.31
C ARG A 228 21.47 -16.73 -3.09
N ALA A 229 21.45 -17.90 -2.44
CA ALA A 229 21.02 -19.14 -3.10
C ALA A 229 19.58 -19.06 -3.61
N ASN A 230 18.66 -18.46 -2.86
CA ASN A 230 17.29 -18.26 -3.27
C ASN A 230 17.20 -17.32 -4.49
N VAL A 231 17.95 -16.23 -4.48
CA VAL A 231 18.00 -15.28 -5.61
C VAL A 231 18.52 -15.97 -6.86
N VAL A 232 19.64 -16.71 -6.76
CA VAL A 232 20.18 -17.50 -7.87
C VAL A 232 19.15 -18.48 -8.40
N LYS A 233 18.50 -19.25 -7.52
CA LYS A 233 17.46 -20.20 -7.89
C LYS A 233 16.30 -19.53 -8.61
N TYR A 234 15.90 -18.34 -8.16
CA TYR A 234 14.83 -17.55 -8.77
C TYR A 234 15.21 -17.14 -10.19
N PHE A 235 16.39 -16.54 -10.38
CA PHE A 235 16.87 -16.15 -11.70
C PHE A 235 17.10 -17.34 -12.63
N SER A 236 17.64 -18.45 -12.14
CA SER A 236 17.80 -19.68 -12.91
C SER A 236 16.47 -20.29 -13.36
N SER A 237 15.35 -19.92 -12.74
CA SER A 237 14.02 -20.33 -13.21
C SER A 237 13.56 -19.61 -14.46
N PHE A 238 14.11 -18.45 -14.77
CA PHE A 238 13.85 -17.68 -16.01
C PHE A 238 14.90 -17.97 -17.08
N ASP A 239 16.16 -18.17 -16.66
CA ASP A 239 17.26 -18.48 -17.56
C ASP A 239 18.20 -19.51 -16.90
N GLU A 240 18.15 -20.76 -17.40
CA GLU A 240 18.94 -21.88 -16.89
C GLU A 240 20.46 -21.70 -17.04
N THR A 241 20.91 -20.73 -17.83
CA THR A 241 22.33 -20.42 -18.00
C THR A 241 22.90 -19.66 -16.81
N ILE A 242 22.05 -18.98 -16.03
CA ILE A 242 22.45 -18.25 -14.83
C ILE A 242 22.74 -19.25 -13.70
N LYS A 243 24.02 -19.37 -13.33
CA LYS A 243 24.47 -20.32 -12.29
C LYS A 243 24.89 -19.63 -10.99
N GLY A 244 25.09 -18.32 -10.99
CA GLY A 244 25.52 -17.58 -9.82
C GLY A 244 25.60 -16.08 -10.11
N PHE A 245 25.93 -15.34 -9.03
CA PHE A 245 26.21 -13.91 -9.07
C PHE A 245 27.49 -13.63 -8.31
N GLU A 246 28.29 -12.74 -8.84
CA GLU A 246 29.44 -12.17 -8.15
C GLU A 246 29.15 -10.68 -7.85
N VAL A 247 29.39 -10.27 -6.62
CA VAL A 247 29.23 -8.89 -6.18
C VAL A 247 30.61 -8.27 -6.03
N THR A 248 30.96 -7.37 -6.93
CA THR A 248 32.24 -6.65 -6.90
C THR A 248 32.01 -5.22 -6.42
N LYS A 249 32.72 -4.80 -5.35
CA LYS A 249 32.77 -3.40 -4.96
C LYS A 249 33.63 -2.64 -5.97
N LEU A 250 32.98 -1.77 -6.74
CA LEU A 250 33.71 -0.84 -7.62
C LEU A 250 34.12 0.40 -6.82
N PRO A 251 35.29 0.98 -7.13
CA PRO A 251 35.66 2.27 -6.55
C PRO A 251 34.60 3.31 -6.91
N ALA A 252 34.33 4.22 -5.98
CA ALA A 252 33.37 5.29 -6.18
C ALA A 252 33.78 6.10 -7.42
N GLN A 253 32.96 6.02 -8.48
CA GLN A 253 33.09 6.95 -9.61
C GLN A 253 32.25 8.20 -9.27
N GLU A 254 32.73 9.37 -9.70
CA GLU A 254 31.91 10.57 -9.60
C GLU A 254 30.57 10.35 -10.33
N ASP A 255 29.49 10.57 -9.62
CA ASP A 255 28.12 10.44 -10.19
C ASP A 255 28.00 11.37 -11.41
N SER A 256 27.38 10.86 -12.46
CA SER A 256 27.00 11.67 -13.61
C SER A 256 26.04 12.79 -13.17
N LYS A 257 25.88 13.83 -13.99
CA LYS A 257 24.89 14.89 -13.70
C LYS A 257 23.48 14.36 -13.58
N GLU A 258 23.14 13.35 -14.38
CA GLU A 258 21.83 12.66 -14.35
C GLU A 258 21.66 11.85 -13.07
N GLU A 259 22.70 11.13 -12.63
CA GLU A 259 22.68 10.40 -11.37
C GLU A 259 22.53 11.33 -10.17
N LYS A 260 23.25 12.46 -10.15
CA LYS A 260 23.07 13.48 -9.11
C LYS A 260 21.66 14.05 -9.09
N TYR A 261 21.09 14.35 -10.27
CA TYR A 261 19.70 14.81 -10.35
C TYR A 261 18.70 13.79 -9.80
N LEU A 262 18.87 12.51 -10.15
CA LEU A 262 18.00 11.45 -9.67
C LEU A 262 18.15 11.22 -8.15
N ILE A 263 19.38 11.28 -7.63
CA ILE A 263 19.65 11.20 -6.19
C ILE A 263 19.02 12.38 -5.45
N ASP A 264 19.15 13.60 -5.99
CA ASP A 264 18.55 14.81 -5.42
C ASP A 264 17.01 14.76 -5.45
N ALA A 265 16.42 14.30 -6.55
CA ALA A 265 14.99 14.11 -6.69
C ALA A 265 14.45 13.09 -5.65
N LEU A 266 15.20 12.01 -5.43
CA LEU A 266 14.86 11.04 -4.40
C LEU A 266 14.98 11.62 -2.99
N HIS A 267 16.10 12.29 -2.68
CA HIS A 267 16.28 12.91 -1.38
C HIS A 267 15.16 13.92 -1.09
N LYS A 268 14.65 14.60 -2.13
CA LYS A 268 13.50 15.48 -2.03
C LYS A 268 12.22 14.66 -1.76
N LYS A 269 12.02 13.56 -2.47
CA LYS A 269 10.88 12.65 -2.27
C LYS A 269 10.92 12.01 -0.87
N ILE A 270 12.06 11.47 -0.45
CA ILE A 270 12.27 10.90 0.89
C ILE A 270 12.02 11.94 2.00
N ARG A 271 12.50 13.18 1.82
CA ARG A 271 12.27 14.24 2.81
C ARG A 271 10.83 14.67 2.90
N SER A 272 10.10 14.68 1.79
CA SER A 272 8.66 14.97 1.78
C SER A 272 7.82 13.85 2.40
N GLU A 273 8.27 12.60 2.32
CA GLU A 273 7.56 11.43 2.82
C GLU A 273 7.99 10.99 4.22
N ASP A 274 8.96 11.69 4.86
CA ASP A 274 9.48 11.39 6.21
C ASP A 274 9.72 9.87 6.45
N LEU A 275 10.25 9.21 5.40
CA LEU A 275 10.73 7.85 5.50
C LEU A 275 12.01 7.87 6.36
N SER A 276 11.81 7.84 7.68
CA SER A 276 12.87 7.58 8.62
C SER A 276 13.50 6.24 8.28
N LEU A 277 14.77 6.29 7.86
CA LEU A 277 15.69 5.16 7.77
C LEU A 277 15.61 4.29 6.51
N ILE A 278 16.06 4.82 5.40
CA ILE A 278 17.01 4.06 4.61
C ILE A 278 18.33 4.82 4.67
N HIS A 279 19.23 4.41 5.53
CA HIS A 279 20.65 4.71 5.39
C HIS A 279 21.12 3.98 4.14
N ILE A 280 21.10 4.67 3.00
CA ILE A 280 21.78 4.21 1.80
C ILE A 280 23.24 4.52 2.03
N SER A 281 23.95 3.56 2.62
CA SER A 281 25.40 3.55 2.60
C SER A 281 25.81 3.12 1.19
N GLU A 282 26.40 4.02 0.44
CA GLU A 282 27.08 3.88 -0.85
C GLU A 282 26.47 2.92 -1.90
N PRO A 283 26.18 3.38 -3.12
CA PRO A 283 25.61 2.55 -4.16
C PRO A 283 26.58 1.43 -4.55
N THR A 284 26.15 0.19 -4.34
CA THR A 284 26.86 -0.98 -4.84
C THR A 284 26.42 -1.21 -6.29
N ARG A 285 27.31 -1.00 -7.25
CA ARG A 285 27.03 -1.33 -8.66
C ARG A 285 27.07 -2.83 -8.88
N LEU A 286 26.02 -3.38 -9.45
CA LEU A 286 26.00 -4.74 -10.01
C LEU A 286 26.62 -4.72 -11.41
N ALA A 287 27.67 -5.49 -11.62
CA ALA A 287 28.09 -5.90 -12.96
C ALA A 287 27.58 -7.32 -13.19
N LEU A 288 26.72 -7.52 -14.19
CA LEU A 288 26.38 -8.84 -14.72
C LEU A 288 27.53 -9.26 -15.64
N ILE A 289 28.14 -10.38 -15.34
CA ILE A 289 29.11 -11.07 -16.22
C ILE A 289 28.43 -12.30 -16.80
#